data_61897fb88649fd1b6a721161a5620c20
#
_entry.id   61897fb88649fd1b6a721161a5620c20
#
_cell.length_a   1.000
_cell.length_b   1.000
_cell.length_c   1.000
_cell.angle_alpha   90.00
_cell.angle_beta   90.00
_cell.angle_gamma   90.00
#
_symmetry.space_group_name_H-M   'P 1'
#
loop_
_entity.id
_entity.type
_entity.pdbx_description
1 polymer ?
#
loop_
_entity_poly.entity_id
_entity_poly.type
_entity_poly.pdbx_seq_one_letter_code
_entity_poly.pdbx_strand_id
1 'polypeptide(L)'
;KTTSSTDPEYYKWTQWMFTQFFEKDIAYRGVGIVNWCPGCNTVIANEQVLPTGTCERSGDVIEKRQMPQWMLRITKYADRLIDDLDTLTWPEHIKESQRQWIGRSTGAEIPFLLNFIKNPNANENRGPNGERAQIPVFTTRPDTLYGATYMVLAPEHPWVTLAIDENHDVLENKQEIADYVKLARNKSEIERTNANKEKTGVEIKGVKAINPATGKEIPLFVADYVLAGYGTGAIMAVPAHDERDFEFAKKFGLEITKVVAP
;
A
#
# COMPACT_ATOMS: atom_id res chain seq x y z
N LYS A 1 48.44 1.03 -4.60
CA LYS A 1 47.74 0.04 -5.44
C LYS A 1 46.39 0.62 -5.80
N THR A 2 46.13 0.87 -7.07
CA THR A 2 44.83 1.43 -7.54
C THR A 2 43.90 0.27 -7.85
N THR A 3 42.61 0.37 -7.44
CA THR A 3 41.57 -0.61 -7.71
C THR A 3 40.43 0.10 -8.41
N SER A 4 39.88 -0.50 -9.47
CA SER A 4 38.70 0.02 -10.18
C SER A 4 37.53 -0.93 -10.01
N SER A 5 36.34 -0.40 -9.78
CA SER A 5 35.09 -1.18 -9.74
C SER A 5 34.70 -1.79 -11.10
N THR A 6 35.32 -1.30 -12.19
CA THR A 6 35.15 -1.81 -13.55
C THR A 6 36.17 -2.91 -13.92
N ASP A 7 37.10 -3.23 -13.02
CA ASP A 7 38.06 -4.32 -13.22
C ASP A 7 37.34 -5.67 -13.06
N PRO A 8 37.46 -6.59 -14.04
CA PRO A 8 36.90 -7.93 -13.96
C PRO A 8 37.29 -8.71 -12.71
N GLU A 9 38.56 -8.57 -12.26
CA GLU A 9 39.04 -9.20 -11.03
C GLU A 9 38.37 -8.63 -9.77
N TYR A 10 37.78 -7.42 -9.83
CA TYR A 10 37.04 -6.80 -8.78
C TYR A 10 35.55 -7.14 -8.84
N TYR A 11 34.86 -6.87 -9.97
CA TYR A 11 33.41 -7.04 -10.06
C TYR A 11 32.96 -8.50 -10.11
N LYS A 12 33.82 -9.47 -10.37
CA LYS A 12 33.49 -10.89 -10.26
C LYS A 12 32.91 -11.27 -8.91
N TRP A 13 33.32 -10.60 -7.84
CA TRP A 13 32.80 -10.85 -6.50
C TRP A 13 31.38 -10.35 -6.31
N THR A 14 31.02 -9.23 -6.94
CA THR A 14 29.63 -8.75 -6.97
C THR A 14 28.73 -9.72 -7.75
N GLN A 15 29.22 -10.24 -8.87
CA GLN A 15 28.49 -11.26 -9.64
C GLN A 15 28.35 -12.57 -8.86
N TRP A 16 29.38 -12.99 -8.16
CA TRP A 16 29.33 -14.17 -7.28
C TRP A 16 28.32 -13.99 -6.16
N MET A 17 28.31 -12.84 -5.48
CA MET A 17 27.29 -12.57 -4.45
C MET A 17 25.88 -12.62 -5.02
N PHE A 18 25.66 -12.07 -6.22
CA PHE A 18 24.35 -12.14 -6.88
C PHE A 18 23.94 -13.58 -7.16
N THR A 19 24.83 -14.43 -7.65
CA THR A 19 24.53 -15.85 -7.88
C THR A 19 24.20 -16.58 -6.60
N GLN A 20 24.91 -16.27 -5.49
CA GLN A 20 24.58 -16.83 -4.17
C GLN A 20 23.18 -16.38 -3.68
N PHE A 21 22.81 -15.12 -3.92
CA PHE A 21 21.46 -14.64 -3.58
C PHE A 21 20.40 -15.33 -4.42
N PHE A 22 20.68 -15.57 -5.70
CA PHE A 22 19.76 -16.29 -6.59
C PHE A 22 19.59 -17.75 -6.16
N GLU A 23 20.68 -18.48 -5.91
CA GLU A 23 20.65 -19.88 -5.45
C GLU A 23 19.91 -20.05 -4.11
N LYS A 24 19.95 -19.05 -3.23
CA LYS A 24 19.25 -19.05 -1.93
C LYS A 24 17.84 -18.47 -1.98
N ASP A 25 17.29 -18.24 -3.16
CA ASP A 25 15.97 -17.60 -3.35
C ASP A 25 15.84 -16.25 -2.61
N ILE A 26 16.93 -15.49 -2.56
CA ILE A 26 16.92 -14.11 -2.07
C ILE A 26 16.76 -13.15 -3.24
N ALA A 27 17.47 -13.37 -4.34
CA ALA A 27 17.25 -12.68 -5.60
C ALA A 27 16.26 -13.46 -6.47
N TYR A 28 15.27 -12.78 -7.02
CA TYR A 28 14.27 -13.38 -7.90
C TYR A 28 13.84 -12.40 -8.99
N ARG A 29 13.28 -12.93 -10.07
CA ARG A 29 12.75 -12.11 -11.15
C ARG A 29 11.25 -11.94 -10.97
N GLY A 30 10.80 -10.68 -10.86
CA GLY A 30 9.40 -10.32 -10.72
C GLY A 30 9.02 -9.18 -11.64
N VAL A 31 7.73 -8.87 -11.74
CA VAL A 31 7.23 -7.69 -12.43
C VAL A 31 7.05 -6.57 -11.40
N GLY A 32 7.68 -5.43 -11.65
CA GLY A 32 7.58 -4.25 -10.80
C GLY A 32 7.24 -3.00 -11.61
N ILE A 33 6.68 -2.00 -10.94
CA ILE A 33 6.45 -0.68 -11.52
C ILE A 33 7.78 0.08 -11.47
N VAL A 34 8.22 0.57 -12.62
CA VAL A 34 9.48 1.33 -12.77
C VAL A 34 9.22 2.69 -13.37
N ASN A 35 10.14 3.63 -13.11
CA ASN A 35 10.15 4.94 -13.76
C ASN A 35 10.85 4.80 -15.13
N TRP A 36 10.09 4.85 -16.19
CA TRP A 36 10.61 4.83 -17.55
C TRP A 36 10.78 6.25 -18.07
N CYS A 37 11.97 6.58 -18.54
CA CYS A 37 12.25 7.82 -19.22
C CYS A 37 12.25 7.60 -20.74
N PRO A 38 11.29 8.19 -21.50
CA PRO A 38 11.24 8.02 -22.96
C PRO A 38 12.47 8.60 -23.67
N GLY A 39 12.94 9.78 -23.29
CA GLY A 39 14.09 10.43 -23.92
C GLY A 39 15.41 9.74 -23.63
N CYS A 40 15.60 9.18 -22.43
CA CYS A 40 16.78 8.36 -22.11
C CYS A 40 16.64 6.91 -22.57
N ASN A 41 15.42 6.48 -22.94
CA ASN A 41 15.06 5.10 -23.31
C ASN A 41 15.55 4.06 -22.29
N THR A 42 15.35 4.37 -20.99
CA THR A 42 15.81 3.52 -19.88
C THR A 42 14.98 3.72 -18.63
N VAL A 43 15.12 2.76 -17.71
CA VAL A 43 14.58 2.88 -16.34
C VAL A 43 15.51 3.79 -15.54
N ILE A 44 14.92 4.70 -14.75
CA ILE A 44 15.64 5.61 -13.85
C ILE A 44 15.21 5.42 -12.39
N ALA A 45 16.11 5.74 -11.48
CA ALA A 45 15.84 5.69 -10.05
C ALA A 45 14.87 6.80 -9.59
N ASN A 46 14.24 6.63 -8.43
CA ASN A 46 13.32 7.63 -7.88
C ASN A 46 14.01 8.98 -7.65
N GLU A 47 15.28 8.96 -7.25
CA GLU A 47 16.12 10.14 -7.00
C GLU A 47 16.38 10.97 -8.26
N GLN A 48 16.26 10.37 -9.45
CA GLN A 48 16.45 11.02 -10.74
C GLN A 48 15.15 11.61 -11.33
N VAL A 49 14.05 11.41 -10.63
CA VAL A 49 12.76 12.02 -10.96
C VAL A 49 12.63 13.33 -10.21
N LEU A 50 12.58 14.44 -10.95
CA LEU A 50 12.39 15.76 -10.37
C LEU A 50 10.99 15.91 -9.76
N PRO A 51 10.77 16.86 -8.83
CA PRO A 51 9.44 17.12 -8.25
C PRO A 51 8.36 17.45 -9.30
N THR A 52 8.78 17.90 -10.48
CA THR A 52 7.90 18.13 -11.64
C THR A 52 7.42 16.85 -12.33
N GLY A 53 7.89 15.68 -11.92
CA GLY A 53 7.61 14.40 -12.58
C GLY A 53 8.42 14.17 -13.85
N THR A 54 9.51 14.92 -14.04
CA THR A 54 10.36 14.85 -15.23
C THR A 54 11.74 14.25 -14.92
N CYS A 55 12.41 13.74 -15.95
CA CYS A 55 13.76 13.21 -15.85
C CYS A 55 14.80 14.34 -15.68
N GLU A 56 15.70 14.21 -14.71
CA GLU A 56 16.79 15.18 -14.46
C GLU A 56 17.74 15.34 -15.66
N ARG A 57 17.86 14.31 -16.52
CA ARG A 57 18.79 14.31 -17.67
C ARG A 57 18.15 14.82 -18.95
N SER A 58 16.99 14.28 -19.31
CA SER A 58 16.34 14.59 -20.60
C SER A 58 15.26 15.67 -20.49
N GLY A 59 14.71 15.92 -19.28
CA GLY A 59 13.57 16.79 -19.06
C GLY A 59 12.21 16.17 -19.44
N ASP A 60 12.19 14.96 -19.99
CA ASP A 60 10.94 14.30 -20.40
C ASP A 60 10.10 13.86 -19.20
N VAL A 61 8.79 13.84 -19.39
CA VAL A 61 7.85 13.31 -18.41
C VAL A 61 8.07 11.81 -18.22
N ILE A 62 8.18 11.40 -16.97
CA ILE A 62 8.40 10.01 -16.58
C ILE A 62 7.09 9.21 -16.68
N GLU A 63 7.20 8.03 -17.26
CA GLU A 63 6.09 7.07 -17.35
C GLU A 63 6.28 5.94 -16.34
N LYS A 64 5.20 5.58 -15.64
CA LYS A 64 5.19 4.36 -14.81
C LYS A 64 4.88 3.17 -15.70
N ARG A 65 5.84 2.23 -15.82
CA ARG A 65 5.68 1.01 -16.63
C ARG A 65 5.85 -0.23 -15.78
N GLN A 66 5.05 -1.26 -16.03
CA GLN A 66 5.29 -2.59 -15.48
C GLN A 66 6.35 -3.29 -16.32
N MET A 67 7.46 -3.65 -15.69
CA MET A 67 8.57 -4.33 -16.37
C MET A 67 9.16 -5.45 -15.49
N PRO A 68 9.67 -6.54 -16.11
CA PRO A 68 10.41 -7.54 -15.38
C PRO A 68 11.68 -6.93 -14.75
N GLN A 69 11.82 -7.10 -13.43
CA GLN A 69 12.95 -6.59 -12.66
C GLN A 69 13.54 -7.68 -11.77
N TRP A 70 14.81 -7.54 -11.44
CA TRP A 70 15.41 -8.29 -10.36
C TRP A 70 15.01 -7.67 -9.03
N MET A 71 14.47 -8.50 -8.15
CA MET A 71 14.01 -8.14 -6.82
C MET A 71 14.81 -8.88 -5.77
N LEU A 72 14.96 -8.28 -4.59
CA LEU A 72 15.56 -8.92 -3.42
C LEU A 72 14.51 -9.09 -2.33
N ARG A 73 14.41 -10.30 -1.74
CA ARG A 73 13.51 -10.59 -0.61
C ARG A 73 14.11 -10.05 0.69
N ILE A 74 14.28 -8.74 0.80
CA ILE A 74 14.90 -8.11 1.98
C ILE A 74 14.14 -8.38 3.27
N THR A 75 12.80 -8.53 3.20
CA THR A 75 11.95 -8.81 4.36
C THR A 75 12.08 -10.24 4.89
N LYS A 76 12.70 -11.16 4.14
CA LYS A 76 12.91 -12.55 4.56
C LYS A 76 13.70 -12.68 5.86
N TYR A 77 14.53 -11.68 6.16
CA TYR A 77 15.36 -11.62 7.35
C TYR A 77 14.91 -10.59 8.38
N ALA A 78 13.78 -9.92 8.18
CA ALA A 78 13.31 -8.83 9.04
C ALA A 78 13.16 -9.28 10.50
N ASP A 79 12.50 -10.41 10.73
CA ASP A 79 12.33 -10.96 12.08
C ASP A 79 13.65 -11.33 12.73
N ARG A 80 14.52 -12.01 11.98
CA ARG A 80 15.82 -12.41 12.46
C ARG A 80 16.72 -11.21 12.79
N LEU A 81 16.64 -10.14 11.99
CA LEU A 81 17.39 -8.91 12.25
C LEU A 81 16.97 -8.23 13.57
N ILE A 82 15.73 -8.41 14.01
CA ILE A 82 15.26 -7.96 15.32
C ILE A 82 15.75 -8.91 16.43
N ASP A 83 15.53 -10.20 16.27
CA ASP A 83 15.80 -11.22 17.29
C ASP A 83 17.31 -11.33 17.59
N ASP A 84 18.15 -11.26 16.56
CA ASP A 84 19.60 -11.33 16.71
C ASP A 84 20.20 -10.09 17.42
N LEU A 85 19.47 -8.95 17.55
CA LEU A 85 19.94 -7.77 18.28
C LEU A 85 20.26 -8.06 19.74
N ASP A 86 19.54 -8.97 20.37
CA ASP A 86 19.73 -9.31 21.78
C ASP A 86 21.06 -10.03 22.03
N THR A 87 21.64 -10.62 21.00
CA THR A 87 22.96 -11.28 21.04
C THR A 87 24.13 -10.31 20.89
N LEU A 88 23.88 -9.06 20.51
CA LEU A 88 24.90 -8.06 20.23
C LEU A 88 25.25 -7.23 21.46
N THR A 89 26.52 -6.84 21.60
CA THR A 89 26.99 -5.93 22.65
C THR A 89 26.87 -4.45 22.25
N TRP A 90 25.86 -4.12 21.46
CA TRP A 90 25.61 -2.75 21.01
C TRP A 90 24.90 -1.92 22.09
N PRO A 91 25.09 -0.58 22.10
CA PRO A 91 24.32 0.32 22.94
C PRO A 91 22.82 0.17 22.70
N GLU A 92 22.01 0.20 23.78
CA GLU A 92 20.57 -0.09 23.69
C GLU A 92 19.82 0.88 22.76
N HIS A 93 20.19 2.17 22.75
CA HIS A 93 19.57 3.14 21.85
C HIS A 93 19.77 2.80 20.36
N ILE A 94 20.88 2.14 20.00
CA ILE A 94 21.11 1.67 18.62
C ILE A 94 20.24 0.48 18.32
N LYS A 95 20.13 -0.49 19.25
CA LYS A 95 19.25 -1.65 19.08
C LYS A 95 17.79 -1.21 18.93
N GLU A 96 17.35 -0.27 19.76
CA GLU A 96 15.98 0.26 19.68
C GLU A 96 15.72 0.97 18.35
N SER A 97 16.66 1.76 17.84
CA SER A 97 16.56 2.37 16.52
C SER A 97 16.42 1.34 15.41
N GLN A 98 17.14 0.19 15.51
CA GLN A 98 16.99 -0.91 14.53
C GLN A 98 15.62 -1.60 14.65
N ARG A 99 15.12 -1.86 15.87
CA ARG A 99 13.80 -2.43 16.09
C ARG A 99 12.70 -1.55 15.48
N GLN A 100 12.78 -0.25 15.74
CA GLN A 100 11.82 0.73 15.20
C GLN A 100 11.90 0.87 13.68
N TRP A 101 13.12 0.81 13.11
CA TRP A 101 13.32 0.87 11.66
C TRP A 101 12.67 -0.32 10.94
N ILE A 102 12.85 -1.52 11.47
CA ILE A 102 12.23 -2.73 10.89
C ILE A 102 10.73 -2.74 11.16
N GLY A 103 10.29 -2.29 12.35
CA GLY A 103 8.89 -2.04 12.68
C GLY A 103 8.06 -3.33 12.72
N ARG A 104 8.52 -4.38 13.45
CA ARG A 104 7.66 -5.56 13.69
C ARG A 104 6.38 -5.13 14.36
N SER A 105 5.25 -5.35 13.69
CA SER A 105 3.93 -5.07 14.24
C SER A 105 3.11 -6.35 14.38
N THR A 106 2.39 -6.45 15.49
CA THR A 106 1.42 -7.52 15.73
C THR A 106 0.02 -6.92 15.65
N GLY A 107 -0.90 -7.64 15.03
CA GLY A 107 -2.26 -7.15 14.85
C GLY A 107 -3.20 -8.29 14.44
N ALA A 108 -4.41 -7.90 14.06
CA ALA A 108 -5.43 -8.81 13.58
C ALA A 108 -5.82 -8.45 12.14
N GLU A 109 -6.11 -9.47 11.35
CA GLU A 109 -6.76 -9.31 10.06
C GLU A 109 -8.26 -9.53 10.24
N ILE A 110 -9.05 -8.54 9.87
CA ILE A 110 -10.49 -8.52 10.09
C ILE A 110 -11.20 -8.43 8.75
N PRO A 111 -12.02 -9.42 8.37
CA PRO A 111 -12.78 -9.38 7.12
C PRO A 111 -14.01 -8.50 7.26
N PHE A 112 -14.16 -7.53 6.35
CA PHE A 112 -15.37 -6.73 6.20
C PHE A 112 -16.16 -7.25 5.01
N LEU A 113 -17.37 -7.73 5.25
CA LEU A 113 -18.28 -8.17 4.19
C LEU A 113 -18.76 -6.96 3.38
N LEU A 114 -18.89 -7.15 2.06
CA LEU A 114 -19.44 -6.13 1.19
C LEU A 114 -20.95 -6.33 0.98
N ASN A 115 -21.69 -5.22 0.96
CA ASN A 115 -23.09 -5.15 0.59
C ASN A 115 -23.26 -4.32 -0.70
N PHE A 116 -23.73 -4.95 -1.77
CA PHE A 116 -23.96 -4.33 -3.08
C PHE A 116 -25.41 -3.83 -3.17
N ILE A 117 -25.57 -2.50 -3.22
CA ILE A 117 -26.88 -1.85 -3.13
C ILE A 117 -27.71 -2.06 -4.42
N LYS A 118 -27.07 -1.94 -5.61
CA LYS A 118 -27.75 -2.08 -6.90
C LYS A 118 -28.04 -3.51 -7.32
N ASN A 119 -27.27 -4.45 -6.84
CA ASN A 119 -27.43 -5.87 -7.21
C ASN A 119 -27.44 -6.72 -5.94
N PRO A 120 -28.61 -6.84 -5.27
CA PRO A 120 -28.73 -7.67 -4.07
C PRO A 120 -28.33 -9.14 -4.31
N ASN A 121 -28.49 -9.64 -5.54
CA ASN A 121 -28.03 -10.97 -5.89
C ASN A 121 -26.50 -11.10 -5.93
N ALA A 122 -25.78 -9.99 -6.10
CA ALA A 122 -24.33 -9.96 -5.96
C ALA A 122 -23.89 -10.23 -4.51
N ASN A 123 -24.75 -9.98 -3.52
CA ASN A 123 -24.48 -10.34 -2.11
C ASN A 123 -24.47 -11.86 -1.91
N GLU A 124 -25.11 -12.61 -2.82
CA GLU A 124 -25.08 -14.06 -2.87
C GLU A 124 -23.97 -14.59 -3.77
N ASN A 125 -23.35 -13.71 -4.59
CA ASN A 125 -22.19 -14.08 -5.39
C ASN A 125 -21.03 -14.43 -4.47
N ARG A 126 -20.91 -15.73 -4.33
CA ARG A 126 -19.81 -16.35 -3.60
C ARG A 126 -18.62 -16.39 -4.54
N GLY A 127 -17.45 -16.00 -4.01
CA GLY A 127 -16.17 -16.22 -4.68
C GLY A 127 -15.99 -17.70 -5.07
N PRO A 128 -14.90 -18.06 -5.73
CA PRO A 128 -14.64 -19.43 -6.18
C PRO A 128 -14.79 -20.49 -5.08
N ASN A 129 -14.66 -20.10 -3.83
CA ASN A 129 -14.77 -20.95 -2.64
C ASN A 129 -16.15 -20.87 -1.96
N GLY A 130 -17.14 -20.21 -2.56
CA GLY A 130 -18.48 -20.05 -1.98
C GLY A 130 -18.60 -19.01 -0.87
N GLU A 131 -17.58 -18.18 -0.64
CA GLU A 131 -17.55 -17.11 0.36
C GLU A 131 -18.15 -15.82 -0.18
N ARG A 132 -18.81 -15.03 0.69
CA ARG A 132 -19.30 -13.69 0.33
C ARG A 132 -18.13 -12.75 0.05
N ALA A 133 -18.34 -11.79 -0.85
CA ALA A 133 -17.34 -10.78 -1.14
C ALA A 133 -16.95 -10.02 0.15
N GLN A 134 -15.67 -9.99 0.43
CA GLN A 134 -15.11 -9.38 1.63
C GLN A 134 -13.77 -8.69 1.33
N ILE A 135 -13.43 -7.70 2.14
CA ILE A 135 -12.15 -7.03 2.11
C ILE A 135 -11.47 -7.23 3.46
N PRO A 136 -10.34 -7.94 3.52
CA PRO A 136 -9.57 -8.07 4.75
C PRO A 136 -8.86 -6.74 5.08
N VAL A 137 -8.89 -6.36 6.33
CA VAL A 137 -8.19 -5.19 6.88
C VAL A 137 -7.24 -5.63 7.96
N PHE A 138 -5.97 -5.30 7.85
CA PHE A 138 -5.01 -5.48 8.94
C PHE A 138 -5.05 -4.26 9.88
N THR A 139 -5.14 -4.51 11.18
CA THR A 139 -5.08 -3.46 12.20
C THR A 139 -4.25 -3.89 13.40
N THR A 140 -3.45 -2.97 13.94
CA THR A 140 -2.75 -3.14 15.22
C THR A 140 -3.63 -2.76 16.42
N ARG A 141 -4.80 -2.17 16.16
CA ARG A 141 -5.76 -1.70 17.16
C ARG A 141 -7.16 -2.31 16.97
N PRO A 142 -7.29 -3.65 17.10
CA PRO A 142 -8.59 -4.33 16.93
C PRO A 142 -9.61 -3.87 18.00
N ASP A 143 -9.17 -3.35 19.13
CA ASP A 143 -9.99 -2.76 20.18
C ASP A 143 -10.82 -1.56 19.72
N THR A 144 -10.38 -0.87 18.67
CA THR A 144 -11.08 0.31 18.13
C THR A 144 -12.13 -0.04 17.05
N LEU A 145 -12.32 -1.31 16.72
CA LEU A 145 -13.22 -1.76 15.64
C LEU A 145 -14.65 -1.23 15.73
N TYR A 146 -15.17 -1.08 16.95
CA TYR A 146 -16.49 -0.50 17.18
C TYR A 146 -16.63 0.97 16.73
N GLY A 147 -15.50 1.67 16.62
CA GLY A 147 -15.40 3.06 16.15
C GLY A 147 -15.07 3.20 14.66
N ALA A 148 -14.96 2.09 13.93
CA ALA A 148 -14.76 2.12 12.48
C ALA A 148 -16.05 2.59 11.79
N THR A 149 -16.04 3.81 11.26
CA THR A 149 -17.21 4.47 10.66
C THR A 149 -17.14 4.56 9.15
N TYR A 150 -16.01 4.27 8.55
CA TYR A 150 -15.81 4.11 7.11
C TYR A 150 -14.57 3.23 6.81
N MET A 151 -14.44 2.82 5.56
CA MET A 151 -13.31 2.04 5.08
C MET A 151 -12.64 2.77 3.92
N VAL A 152 -11.31 2.67 3.83
CA VAL A 152 -10.55 3.28 2.74
C VAL A 152 -9.66 2.24 2.06
N LEU A 153 -9.70 2.23 0.74
CA LEU A 153 -8.89 1.38 -0.12
C LEU A 153 -7.79 2.19 -0.80
N ALA A 154 -6.63 1.58 -0.96
CA ALA A 154 -5.58 2.13 -1.79
C ALA A 154 -6.02 2.18 -3.27
N PRO A 155 -5.58 3.17 -4.06
CA PRO A 155 -5.87 3.24 -5.49
C PRO A 155 -5.41 2.02 -6.30
N GLU A 156 -4.42 1.29 -5.80
CA GLU A 156 -3.87 0.07 -6.39
C GLU A 156 -4.53 -1.21 -5.89
N HIS A 157 -5.45 -1.12 -4.93
CA HIS A 157 -6.09 -2.29 -4.33
C HIS A 157 -6.73 -3.18 -5.41
N PRO A 158 -6.53 -4.53 -5.37
CA PRO A 158 -7.04 -5.43 -6.41
C PRO A 158 -8.55 -5.31 -6.62
N TRP A 159 -9.32 -5.16 -5.54
CA TRP A 159 -10.77 -5.00 -5.61
C TRP A 159 -11.15 -3.70 -6.36
N VAL A 160 -10.46 -2.58 -6.14
CA VAL A 160 -10.71 -1.31 -6.87
C VAL A 160 -10.43 -1.51 -8.35
N THR A 161 -9.33 -2.17 -8.70
CA THR A 161 -8.96 -2.44 -10.10
C THR A 161 -10.03 -3.28 -10.79
N LEU A 162 -10.52 -4.35 -10.14
CA LEU A 162 -11.61 -5.17 -10.68
C LEU A 162 -12.93 -4.40 -10.80
N ALA A 163 -13.28 -3.58 -9.82
CA ALA A 163 -14.53 -2.84 -9.78
C ALA A 163 -14.64 -1.74 -10.85
N ILE A 164 -13.50 -1.16 -11.27
CA ILE A 164 -13.47 -0.19 -12.38
C ILE A 164 -13.35 -0.85 -13.76
N ASP A 165 -13.16 -2.15 -13.85
CA ASP A 165 -13.15 -2.88 -15.13
C ASP A 165 -14.55 -2.81 -15.80
N GLU A 166 -14.56 -2.76 -17.13
CA GLU A 166 -15.78 -2.52 -17.92
C GLU A 166 -16.87 -3.57 -17.73
N ASN A 167 -16.49 -4.79 -17.31
CA ASN A 167 -17.40 -5.91 -17.17
C ASN A 167 -18.19 -5.97 -15.85
N HIS A 168 -17.92 -5.07 -14.90
CA HIS A 168 -18.58 -5.04 -13.59
C HIS A 168 -19.43 -3.78 -13.41
N ASP A 169 -20.75 -3.90 -13.52
CA ASP A 169 -21.72 -2.79 -13.33
C ASP A 169 -22.26 -2.77 -11.89
N VAL A 170 -21.35 -2.74 -10.91
CA VAL A 170 -21.71 -2.69 -9.48
C VAL A 170 -21.55 -1.30 -8.86
N LEU A 171 -20.84 -0.40 -9.54
CA LEU A 171 -20.53 0.95 -9.03
C LEU A 171 -21.40 2.00 -9.73
N GLU A 172 -21.82 3.00 -8.96
CA GLU A 172 -22.63 4.13 -9.48
C GLU A 172 -21.79 5.23 -10.12
N ASN A 173 -20.54 5.41 -9.62
CA ASN A 173 -19.65 6.48 -10.03
C ASN A 173 -18.31 5.95 -10.54
N LYS A 174 -18.34 4.89 -11.32
CA LYS A 174 -17.18 4.16 -11.86
C LYS A 174 -16.15 5.07 -12.53
N GLN A 175 -16.61 6.01 -13.38
CA GLN A 175 -15.71 6.91 -14.09
C GLN A 175 -14.97 7.86 -13.14
N GLU A 176 -15.66 8.42 -12.15
CA GLU A 176 -15.08 9.31 -11.13
C GLU A 176 -13.96 8.58 -10.35
N ILE A 177 -14.21 7.31 -9.98
CA ILE A 177 -13.22 6.47 -9.30
C ILE A 177 -12.02 6.20 -10.21
N ALA A 178 -12.25 5.84 -11.48
CA ALA A 178 -11.18 5.57 -12.44
C ALA A 178 -10.28 6.79 -12.66
N ASP A 179 -10.87 7.98 -12.81
CA ASP A 179 -10.14 9.24 -12.97
C ASP A 179 -9.31 9.57 -11.72
N TYR A 180 -9.89 9.41 -10.53
CA TYR A 180 -9.17 9.59 -9.28
C TYR A 180 -8.00 8.60 -9.12
N VAL A 181 -8.22 7.32 -9.39
CA VAL A 181 -7.19 6.28 -9.34
C VAL A 181 -6.02 6.60 -10.27
N LYS A 182 -6.31 7.07 -11.48
CA LYS A 182 -5.29 7.50 -12.45
C LYS A 182 -4.45 8.66 -11.91
N LEU A 183 -5.08 9.67 -11.32
CA LEU A 183 -4.38 10.81 -10.71
C LEU A 183 -3.55 10.40 -9.48
N ALA A 184 -4.11 9.55 -8.62
CA ALA A 184 -3.45 9.10 -7.40
C ALA A 184 -2.21 8.23 -7.67
N ARG A 185 -2.28 7.35 -8.68
CA ARG A 185 -1.15 6.48 -9.08
C ARG A 185 0.05 7.26 -9.64
N ASN A 186 -0.17 8.46 -10.15
CA ASN A 186 0.92 9.32 -10.64
C ASN A 186 1.69 10.04 -9.53
N LYS A 187 1.16 10.07 -8.30
CA LYS A 187 1.82 10.67 -7.14
C LYS A 187 2.87 9.72 -6.56
N SER A 188 3.98 10.28 -6.07
CA SER A 188 4.96 9.50 -5.30
C SER A 188 4.42 9.11 -3.92
N GLU A 189 4.98 8.07 -3.31
CA GLU A 189 4.61 7.68 -1.93
C GLU A 189 4.86 8.80 -0.92
N ILE A 190 5.95 9.56 -1.10
CA ILE A 190 6.28 10.71 -0.25
C ILE A 190 5.19 11.78 -0.33
N GLU A 191 4.72 12.09 -1.53
CA GLU A 191 3.60 13.05 -1.72
C GLU A 191 2.30 12.53 -1.12
N ARG A 192 2.07 11.22 -1.18
CA ARG A 192 0.85 10.58 -0.66
C ARG A 192 0.83 10.55 0.87
N THR A 193 1.98 10.31 1.51
CA THR A 193 2.13 10.18 2.97
C THR A 193 2.41 11.49 3.71
N ASN A 194 2.58 12.60 2.99
CA ASN A 194 2.83 13.90 3.62
C ASN A 194 1.67 14.31 4.53
N ALA A 195 1.95 14.44 5.83
CA ALA A 195 0.98 14.77 6.86
C ALA A 195 0.28 16.13 6.63
N ASN A 196 1.01 17.11 6.09
CA ASN A 196 0.49 18.47 5.87
C ASN A 196 -0.35 18.61 4.58
N LYS A 197 -0.55 17.53 3.85
CA LYS A 197 -1.33 17.55 2.61
C LYS A 197 -2.81 17.41 2.89
N GLU A 198 -3.60 18.19 2.18
CA GLU A 198 -5.06 18.05 2.18
C GLU A 198 -5.46 16.62 1.78
N LYS A 199 -6.30 15.98 2.59
CA LYS A 199 -6.77 14.61 2.33
C LYS A 199 -7.71 14.62 1.14
N THR A 200 -7.45 13.74 0.17
CA THR A 200 -8.29 13.56 -1.02
C THR A 200 -8.78 12.13 -1.12
N GLY A 201 -9.95 11.93 -1.71
CA GLY A 201 -10.56 10.62 -1.88
C GLY A 201 -11.88 10.73 -2.64
N VAL A 202 -12.40 9.58 -3.08
CA VAL A 202 -13.69 9.44 -3.74
C VAL A 202 -14.48 8.32 -3.08
N GLU A 203 -15.74 8.57 -2.73
CA GLU A 203 -16.65 7.53 -2.22
C GLU A 203 -16.95 6.51 -3.32
N ILE A 204 -16.91 5.24 -2.98
CA ILE A 204 -17.32 4.15 -3.86
C ILE A 204 -18.83 3.96 -3.69
N LYS A 205 -19.62 4.57 -4.58
CA LYS A 205 -21.08 4.49 -4.53
C LYS A 205 -21.59 3.18 -5.09
N GLY A 206 -22.67 2.65 -4.50
CA GLY A 206 -23.28 1.37 -4.89
C GLY A 206 -22.81 0.18 -4.05
N VAL A 207 -21.80 0.37 -3.18
CA VAL A 207 -21.27 -0.66 -2.29
C VAL A 207 -21.05 -0.08 -0.90
N LYS A 208 -21.33 -0.86 0.14
CA LYS A 208 -21.02 -0.56 1.54
C LYS A 208 -20.25 -1.71 2.16
N ALA A 209 -19.42 -1.44 3.14
CA ALA A 209 -18.83 -2.49 3.97
C ALA A 209 -19.67 -2.68 5.25
N ILE A 210 -19.71 -3.91 5.76
CA ILE A 210 -20.38 -4.22 7.02
C ILE A 210 -19.33 -4.31 8.10
N ASN A 211 -19.39 -3.42 9.11
CA ASN A 211 -18.54 -3.50 10.28
C ASN A 211 -18.88 -4.78 11.06
N PRO A 212 -17.97 -5.75 11.21
CA PRO A 212 -18.28 -7.05 11.80
C PRO A 212 -18.59 -6.99 13.30
N ALA A 213 -18.16 -5.91 14.01
CA ALA A 213 -18.44 -5.76 15.44
C ALA A 213 -19.82 -5.14 15.73
N THR A 214 -20.29 -4.25 14.84
CA THR A 214 -21.55 -3.50 15.06
C THR A 214 -22.68 -3.95 14.14
N GLY A 215 -22.38 -4.66 13.05
CA GLY A 215 -23.34 -4.98 11.99
C GLY A 215 -23.76 -3.78 11.14
N LYS A 216 -23.26 -2.58 11.41
CA LYS A 216 -23.59 -1.36 10.67
C LYS A 216 -22.92 -1.35 9.29
N GLU A 217 -23.64 -0.84 8.32
CA GLU A 217 -23.09 -0.52 7.00
C GLU A 217 -22.29 0.78 7.08
N ILE A 218 -21.07 0.76 6.57
CA ILE A 218 -20.16 1.89 6.51
C ILE A 218 -19.74 2.18 5.06
N PRO A 219 -19.54 3.45 4.68
CA PRO A 219 -19.13 3.81 3.33
C PRO A 219 -17.69 3.36 3.02
N LEU A 220 -17.45 3.06 1.73
CA LEU A 220 -16.12 2.78 1.20
C LEU A 220 -15.61 4.00 0.45
N PHE A 221 -14.30 4.25 0.56
CA PHE A 221 -13.59 5.28 -0.19
C PHE A 221 -12.36 4.70 -0.88
N VAL A 222 -11.95 5.33 -1.97
CA VAL A 222 -10.59 5.24 -2.50
C VAL A 222 -9.86 6.52 -2.14
N ALA A 223 -8.69 6.42 -1.49
CA ALA A 223 -7.91 7.58 -1.13
C ALA A 223 -6.41 7.34 -1.26
N ASP A 224 -5.67 8.37 -1.61
CA ASP A 224 -4.25 8.31 -1.91
C ASP A 224 -3.33 8.20 -0.67
N TYR A 225 -3.86 8.46 0.54
CA TYR A 225 -3.08 8.31 1.77
C TYR A 225 -2.95 6.86 2.26
N VAL A 226 -3.71 5.93 1.67
CA VAL A 226 -3.59 4.48 1.91
C VAL A 226 -2.64 3.88 0.87
N LEU A 227 -1.64 3.14 1.33
CA LEU A 227 -0.63 2.51 0.47
C LEU A 227 -0.93 1.03 0.30
N ALA A 228 -0.86 0.54 -0.94
CA ALA A 228 -1.09 -0.87 -1.25
C ALA A 228 -0.02 -1.81 -0.66
N GLY A 229 1.17 -1.30 -0.41
CA GLY A 229 2.28 -2.06 0.19
C GLY A 229 2.22 -2.19 1.72
N TYR A 230 1.24 -1.56 2.38
CA TYR A 230 1.06 -1.63 3.82
C TYR A 230 -0.20 -2.43 4.19
N GLY A 231 -0.03 -3.49 4.98
CA GLY A 231 -1.10 -4.40 5.33
C GLY A 231 -1.75 -5.04 4.11
N THR A 232 -3.06 -4.96 4.03
CA THR A 232 -3.87 -5.47 2.91
C THR A 232 -4.12 -4.45 1.81
N GLY A 233 -3.63 -3.21 1.94
CA GLY A 233 -3.99 -2.09 1.07
C GLY A 233 -5.40 -1.54 1.35
N ALA A 234 -6.02 -1.95 2.45
CA ALA A 234 -7.29 -1.48 2.96
C ALA A 234 -7.17 -1.14 4.45
N ILE A 235 -7.84 -0.09 4.89
CA ILE A 235 -7.91 0.30 6.30
C ILE A 235 -9.36 0.44 6.76
N MET A 236 -9.62 0.04 7.99
CA MET A 236 -10.77 0.50 8.74
C MET A 236 -10.42 1.86 9.33
N ALA A 237 -11.19 2.88 9.01
CA ALA A 237 -10.95 4.22 9.50
C ALA A 237 -11.67 4.47 10.84
N VAL A 238 -10.88 4.92 11.81
CA VAL A 238 -11.37 5.17 13.19
C VAL A 238 -11.10 6.63 13.55
N PRO A 239 -11.94 7.56 13.10
CA PRO A 239 -11.68 9.01 13.17
C PRO A 239 -11.59 9.58 14.58
N ALA A 240 -12.08 8.87 15.60
CA ALA A 240 -11.92 9.30 17.00
C ALA A 240 -10.54 8.96 17.58
N HIS A 241 -9.73 8.12 16.91
CA HIS A 241 -8.48 7.56 17.44
C HIS A 241 -7.30 7.60 16.45
N ASP A 242 -7.49 8.13 15.24
CA ASP A 242 -6.41 8.39 14.25
C ASP A 242 -6.59 9.79 13.65
N GLU A 243 -5.54 10.60 13.66
CA GLU A 243 -5.57 12.00 13.22
C GLU A 243 -5.83 12.11 11.70
N ARG A 244 -5.28 11.21 10.90
CA ARG A 244 -5.48 11.19 9.43
C ARG A 244 -6.94 10.88 9.10
N ASP A 245 -7.50 9.90 9.81
CA ASP A 245 -8.91 9.52 9.65
C ASP A 245 -9.85 10.63 10.15
N PHE A 246 -9.47 11.32 11.23
CA PHE A 246 -10.23 12.47 11.75
C PHE A 246 -10.31 13.62 10.72
N GLU A 247 -9.17 14.00 10.13
CA GLU A 247 -9.14 15.04 9.10
C GLU A 247 -9.98 14.67 7.87
N PHE A 248 -9.87 13.42 7.43
CA PHE A 248 -10.67 12.89 6.33
C PHE A 248 -12.17 12.90 6.66
N ALA A 249 -12.55 12.38 7.83
CA ALA A 249 -13.93 12.36 8.28
C ALA A 249 -14.55 13.76 8.37
N LYS A 250 -13.81 14.74 8.89
CA LYS A 250 -14.25 16.14 8.91
C LYS A 250 -14.49 16.72 7.54
N LYS A 251 -13.57 16.44 6.59
CA LYS A 251 -13.70 16.92 5.22
C LYS A 251 -14.91 16.36 4.50
N PHE A 252 -15.18 15.06 4.67
CA PHE A 252 -16.26 14.34 3.98
C PHE A 252 -17.56 14.28 4.79
N GLY A 253 -17.62 14.90 5.96
CA GLY A 253 -18.82 14.93 6.80
C GLY A 253 -19.22 13.56 7.36
N LEU A 254 -18.23 12.69 7.65
CA LEU A 254 -18.46 11.33 8.13
C LEU A 254 -18.62 11.28 9.65
N GLU A 255 -19.29 10.22 10.14
CA GLU A 255 -19.50 9.98 11.55
C GLU A 255 -18.17 9.81 12.31
N ILE A 256 -18.07 10.38 13.50
CA ILE A 256 -16.94 10.24 14.41
C ILE A 256 -17.44 9.65 15.72
N THR A 257 -17.13 8.37 15.97
CA THR A 257 -17.61 7.62 17.14
C THR A 257 -16.45 7.31 18.08
N LYS A 258 -16.48 7.87 19.29
CA LYS A 258 -15.49 7.59 20.34
C LYS A 258 -15.81 6.25 21.00
N VAL A 259 -14.86 5.31 21.04
CA VAL A 259 -15.06 3.95 21.57
C VAL A 259 -14.03 3.54 22.62
N VAL A 260 -12.90 4.25 22.68
CA VAL A 260 -11.89 4.08 23.74
C VAL A 260 -11.79 5.40 24.51
N ALA A 261 -11.92 5.33 25.81
CA ALA A 261 -11.72 6.44 26.73
C ALA A 261 -10.47 6.18 27.59
N PRO A 262 -9.71 7.23 28.02
CA PRO A 262 -8.61 7.10 28.95
C PRO A 262 -9.06 6.60 30.31
#